data_56ab4e1191f3c224d7548b01f83332b1
#
_entry.id   56ab4e1191f3c224d7548b01f83332b1
#
_cell.length_a   1.000
_cell.length_b   1.000
_cell.length_c   1.000
_cell.angle_alpha   90.00
_cell.angle_beta   90.00
_cell.angle_gamma   90.00
#
_symmetry.space_group_name_H-M   'P 1'
#
loop_
_entity.id
_entity.type
_entity.pdbx_description
1 polymer ?
#
loop_
_entity_poly.entity_id
_entity_poly.type
_entity_poly.pdbx_seq_one_letter_code
_entity_poly.pdbx_strand_id
1 'polypeptide(L)'
;MDEKILRETFDHNLNESFRLKQLENGLSVFTVIKTTQTNLVTKSMEKPLFAHIRVTSRCNLKCAYCYAEDETTSTDMTDESILSVVKMCHIHGILCITWTGGEPLIRDNFYDVISLAYNYGIKQTILTNGTLLERVHREKWPKDNINFQVSLNEVWIKFEEAKESIYNARKLIEWGYDVVLTIMLEPVPIKQYMKLIDFLIKVGIKTIRFGFEMNPKS
;
A
#
# COMPACT_ATOMS: atom_id res chain seq x y z
N MET A 1 4.66 -9.45 -26.98
CA MET A 1 4.51 -9.27 -25.51
C MET A 1 3.19 -8.56 -25.29
N ASP A 2 2.19 -9.28 -24.83
CA ASP A 2 0.86 -8.69 -24.58
C ASP A 2 0.87 -7.96 -23.25
N GLU A 3 0.95 -6.63 -23.31
CA GLU A 3 0.84 -5.74 -22.15
C GLU A 3 -0.64 -5.42 -21.90
N LYS A 4 -1.17 -5.75 -20.73
CA LYS A 4 -2.53 -5.36 -20.33
C LYS A 4 -2.51 -3.94 -19.78
N ILE A 5 -3.17 -3.01 -20.45
CA ILE A 5 -3.39 -1.67 -19.91
C ILE A 5 -4.50 -1.77 -18.85
N LEU A 6 -4.16 -1.46 -17.60
CA LEU A 6 -5.11 -1.46 -16.49
C LEU A 6 -5.88 -0.14 -16.43
N ARG A 7 -5.20 0.98 -16.64
CA ARG A 7 -5.79 2.31 -16.59
C ARG A 7 -4.95 3.33 -17.34
N GLU A 8 -5.60 4.38 -17.87
CA GLU A 8 -4.97 5.53 -18.52
C GLU A 8 -5.62 6.82 -18.06
N THR A 9 -4.86 7.89 -17.93
CA THR A 9 -5.35 9.26 -17.75
C THR A 9 -4.47 10.22 -18.53
N PHE A 10 -5.05 11.34 -18.95
CA PHE A 10 -4.36 12.39 -19.68
C PHE A 10 -4.28 13.66 -18.83
N ASP A 11 -3.10 14.27 -18.78
CA ASP A 11 -2.87 15.56 -18.13
C ASP A 11 -2.71 16.64 -19.21
N HIS A 12 -3.62 17.61 -19.22
CA HIS A 12 -3.66 18.66 -20.26
C HIS A 12 -2.51 19.67 -20.10
N ASN A 13 -2.02 19.93 -18.89
CA ASN A 13 -0.89 20.84 -18.66
C ASN A 13 0.42 20.26 -19.18
N LEU A 14 0.62 18.97 -18.96
CA LEU A 14 1.80 18.26 -19.42
C LEU A 14 1.69 17.82 -20.88
N ASN A 15 0.46 17.74 -21.42
CA ASN A 15 0.15 17.13 -22.70
C ASN A 15 0.68 15.69 -22.80
N GLU A 16 0.48 14.90 -21.74
CA GLU A 16 1.00 13.54 -21.58
C GLU A 16 -0.09 12.59 -21.10
N SER A 17 -0.04 11.36 -21.58
CA SER A 17 -0.83 10.25 -21.06
C SER A 17 -0.03 9.46 -20.07
N PHE A 18 -0.66 9.11 -18.96
CA PHE A 18 -0.11 8.24 -17.93
C PHE A 18 -0.85 6.91 -17.96
N ARG A 19 -0.11 5.81 -18.05
CA ARG A 19 -0.67 4.46 -18.10
C ARG A 19 -0.17 3.61 -16.97
N LEU A 20 -1.07 2.90 -16.34
CA LEU A 20 -0.75 1.76 -15.50
C LEU A 20 -0.90 0.50 -16.34
N LYS A 21 0.20 -0.22 -16.55
CA LYS A 21 0.25 -1.46 -17.32
C LYS A 21 0.59 -2.63 -16.42
N GLN A 22 0.08 -3.81 -16.75
CA GLN A 22 0.51 -5.06 -16.17
C GLN A 22 1.35 -5.82 -17.21
N LEU A 23 2.55 -6.22 -16.82
CA LEU A 23 3.43 -7.06 -17.62
C LEU A 23 3.05 -8.53 -17.45
N GLU A 24 3.52 -9.39 -18.37
CA GLU A 24 3.26 -10.85 -18.34
C GLU A 24 3.68 -11.53 -17.02
N ASN A 25 4.71 -11.00 -16.36
CA ASN A 25 5.18 -11.48 -15.06
C ASN A 25 4.34 -10.99 -13.87
N GLY A 26 3.20 -10.31 -14.13
CA GLY A 26 2.31 -9.75 -13.11
C GLY A 26 2.75 -8.39 -12.56
N LEU A 27 3.95 -7.91 -12.88
CA LEU A 27 4.43 -6.62 -12.41
C LEU A 27 3.61 -5.48 -13.04
N SER A 28 3.14 -4.55 -12.22
CA SER A 28 2.47 -3.33 -12.70
C SER A 28 3.49 -2.22 -12.89
N VAL A 29 3.53 -1.65 -14.09
CA VAL A 29 4.46 -0.58 -14.46
C VAL A 29 3.68 0.69 -14.77
N PHE A 30 4.12 1.78 -14.16
CA PHE A 30 3.64 3.11 -14.47
C PHE A 30 4.47 3.68 -15.61
N THR A 31 3.81 4.05 -16.72
CA THR A 31 4.47 4.56 -17.92
C THR A 31 3.92 5.93 -18.28
N VAL A 32 4.81 6.86 -18.56
CA VAL A 32 4.48 8.16 -19.15
C VAL A 32 4.61 8.06 -20.65
N ILE A 33 3.56 8.39 -21.38
CA ILE A 33 3.58 8.45 -22.83
C ILE A 33 3.62 9.91 -23.24
N LYS A 34 4.76 10.32 -23.76
CA LYS A 34 4.94 11.67 -24.28
C LYS A 34 4.27 11.79 -25.63
N THR A 35 3.38 12.74 -25.76
CA THR A 35 2.73 13.08 -27.03
C THR A 35 3.52 14.15 -27.80
N THR A 36 4.35 14.95 -27.13
CA THR A 36 5.21 15.98 -27.75
C THR A 36 6.47 16.19 -26.94
N GLN A 37 7.57 16.57 -27.60
CA GLN A 37 8.82 16.99 -26.95
C GLN A 37 8.61 18.33 -26.23
N THR A 38 8.19 18.32 -25.00
CA THR A 38 8.16 19.51 -24.14
C THR A 38 9.05 19.31 -22.95
N ASN A 39 9.82 20.36 -22.61
CA ASN A 39 10.69 20.36 -21.43
C ASN A 39 9.85 20.16 -20.16
N LEU A 40 9.90 18.96 -19.60
CA LEU A 40 9.16 18.53 -18.42
C LEU A 40 9.45 19.31 -17.13
N VAL A 41 10.52 20.11 -17.13
CA VAL A 41 11.06 20.72 -15.90
C VAL A 41 10.19 21.83 -15.33
N THR A 42 9.19 22.33 -16.06
CA THR A 42 8.40 23.51 -15.66
C THR A 42 6.89 23.32 -15.60
N LYS A 43 6.36 22.14 -15.97
CA LYS A 43 4.91 21.91 -15.97
C LYS A 43 4.48 21.05 -14.78
N SER A 44 3.54 21.55 -14.00
CA SER A 44 2.87 20.79 -12.95
C SER A 44 1.74 19.95 -13.54
N MET A 45 1.49 18.79 -12.95
CA MET A 45 0.34 17.95 -13.30
C MET A 45 -0.97 18.64 -12.95
N GLU A 46 -1.95 18.57 -13.84
CA GLU A 46 -3.31 19.09 -13.60
C GLU A 46 -4.08 18.31 -12.54
N LYS A 47 -3.81 17.01 -12.47
CA LYS A 47 -4.60 16.08 -11.67
C LYS A 47 -3.70 15.17 -10.82
N PRO A 48 -4.12 14.86 -9.61
CA PRO A 48 -3.42 13.85 -8.82
C PRO A 48 -3.61 12.48 -9.48
N LEU A 49 -2.55 11.67 -9.48
CA LEU A 49 -2.56 10.30 -10.00
C LEU A 49 -2.68 9.25 -8.88
N PHE A 50 -2.36 9.64 -7.67
CA PHE A 50 -2.32 8.77 -6.50
C PHE A 50 -3.15 9.36 -5.38
N ALA A 51 -3.85 8.52 -4.66
CA ALA A 51 -4.58 8.89 -3.46
C ALA A 51 -4.14 8.03 -2.27
N HIS A 52 -3.97 8.67 -1.11
CA HIS A 52 -3.84 7.99 0.17
C HIS A 52 -5.13 8.19 0.94
N ILE A 53 -5.79 7.10 1.33
CA ILE A 53 -7.08 7.14 1.99
C ILE A 53 -6.97 6.43 3.32
N ARG A 54 -7.20 7.19 4.39
CA ARG A 54 -7.31 6.67 5.75
C ARG A 54 -8.74 6.18 5.97
N VAL A 55 -8.93 4.87 6.06
CA VAL A 55 -10.27 4.26 6.15
C VAL A 55 -10.78 4.11 7.57
N THR A 56 -9.88 4.13 8.56
CA THR A 56 -10.21 4.00 9.98
C THR A 56 -9.11 4.60 10.84
N SER A 57 -9.46 5.10 12.01
CA SER A 57 -8.50 5.47 13.06
C SER A 57 -8.19 4.31 14.02
N ARG A 58 -9.02 3.26 14.02
CA ARG A 58 -8.86 2.10 14.90
C ARG A 58 -7.67 1.25 14.48
N CYS A 59 -6.92 0.77 15.48
CA CYS A 59 -5.81 -0.18 15.29
C CYS A 59 -5.83 -1.22 16.41
N ASN A 60 -5.42 -2.43 16.10
CA ASN A 60 -5.25 -3.50 17.10
C ASN A 60 -3.84 -3.48 17.75
N LEU A 61 -2.93 -2.59 17.30
CA LEU A 61 -1.61 -2.37 17.88
C LEU A 61 -1.48 -0.95 18.43
N LYS A 62 -0.51 -0.77 19.34
CA LYS A 62 -0.06 0.51 19.89
C LYS A 62 1.45 0.64 19.71
N CYS A 63 1.89 1.09 18.54
CA CYS A 63 3.30 1.25 18.24
C CYS A 63 3.85 2.56 18.80
N ALA A 64 5.02 2.55 19.41
CA ALA A 64 5.61 3.72 20.08
C ALA A 64 5.84 4.93 19.16
N TYR A 65 6.07 4.69 17.87
CA TYR A 65 6.29 5.72 16.85
C TYR A 65 5.04 6.02 15.99
N CYS A 66 3.85 5.56 16.42
CA CYS A 66 2.64 5.76 15.65
C CYS A 66 2.27 7.24 15.62
N TYR A 67 2.25 7.84 14.41
CA TYR A 67 1.84 9.23 14.23
C TYR A 67 0.32 9.43 14.44
N ALA A 68 -0.46 8.34 14.45
CA ALA A 68 -1.91 8.35 14.55
C ALA A 68 -2.42 8.17 15.99
N GLU A 69 -1.53 8.04 16.99
CA GLU A 69 -1.90 7.74 18.38
C GLU A 69 -2.66 8.88 19.07
N ASP A 70 -2.37 10.12 18.69
CA ASP A 70 -2.97 11.32 19.32
C ASP A 70 -4.40 11.63 18.82
N GLU A 71 -4.92 10.88 17.84
CA GLU A 71 -6.25 11.12 17.27
C GLU A 71 -7.35 10.32 17.98
N THR A 72 -7.43 10.45 19.29
CA THR A 72 -8.43 9.75 20.12
C THR A 72 -9.89 10.17 19.87
N THR A 73 -10.11 11.22 19.09
CA THR A 73 -11.44 11.81 18.83
C THR A 73 -11.93 11.64 17.39
N SER A 74 -11.13 11.05 16.50
CA SER A 74 -11.55 10.90 15.10
C SER A 74 -12.59 9.79 14.95
N THR A 75 -13.74 10.13 14.43
CA THR A 75 -14.74 9.14 13.98
C THR A 75 -14.30 8.52 12.67
N ASP A 76 -14.46 7.21 12.52
CA ASP A 76 -14.25 6.54 11.26
C ASP A 76 -15.13 7.14 10.15
N MET A 77 -14.65 7.15 8.93
CA MET A 77 -15.47 7.47 7.78
C MET A 77 -16.64 6.48 7.68
N THR A 78 -17.83 6.99 7.36
CA THR A 78 -18.95 6.10 7.06
C THR A 78 -18.68 5.30 5.80
N ASP A 79 -19.32 4.15 5.64
CA ASP A 79 -19.19 3.29 4.47
C ASP A 79 -19.55 4.03 3.18
N GLU A 80 -20.63 4.80 3.22
CA GLU A 80 -21.09 5.63 2.10
C GLU A 80 -20.05 6.71 1.72
N SER A 81 -19.41 7.32 2.70
CA SER A 81 -18.37 8.32 2.47
C SER A 81 -17.17 7.71 1.77
N ILE A 82 -16.70 6.53 2.20
CA ILE A 82 -15.56 5.86 1.57
C ILE A 82 -15.90 5.45 0.14
N LEU A 83 -17.07 4.85 -0.09
CA LEU A 83 -17.51 4.46 -1.42
C LEU A 83 -17.65 5.69 -2.36
N SER A 84 -18.09 6.82 -1.81
CA SER A 84 -18.15 8.09 -2.54
C SER A 84 -16.76 8.62 -2.91
N VAL A 85 -15.80 8.51 -2.00
CA VAL A 85 -14.38 8.88 -2.27
C VAL A 85 -13.80 7.99 -3.37
N VAL A 86 -14.06 6.68 -3.37
CA VAL A 86 -13.60 5.78 -4.45
C VAL A 86 -14.20 6.17 -5.80
N LYS A 87 -15.50 6.50 -5.83
CA LYS A 87 -16.15 7.02 -7.06
C LYS A 87 -15.50 8.30 -7.53
N MET A 88 -15.23 9.23 -6.63
CA MET A 88 -14.53 10.48 -6.94
C MET A 88 -13.13 10.21 -7.51
N CYS A 89 -12.38 9.29 -6.92
CA CYS A 89 -11.07 8.87 -7.44
C CYS A 89 -11.18 8.35 -8.88
N HIS A 90 -12.22 7.55 -9.18
CA HIS A 90 -12.47 7.07 -10.53
C HIS A 90 -12.77 8.21 -11.50
N ILE A 91 -13.68 9.12 -11.15
CA ILE A 91 -14.09 10.26 -12.00
C ILE A 91 -12.89 11.16 -12.32
N HIS A 92 -12.02 11.41 -11.34
CA HIS A 92 -10.83 12.25 -11.51
C HIS A 92 -9.61 11.54 -12.10
N GLY A 93 -9.72 10.28 -12.48
CA GLY A 93 -8.64 9.57 -13.16
C GLY A 93 -7.51 9.11 -12.24
N ILE A 94 -7.73 8.97 -10.93
CA ILE A 94 -6.75 8.40 -10.01
C ILE A 94 -6.38 6.99 -10.45
N LEU A 95 -5.09 6.71 -10.59
CA LEU A 95 -4.56 5.43 -11.05
C LEU A 95 -4.34 4.45 -9.90
N CYS A 96 -3.91 4.95 -8.75
CA CYS A 96 -3.58 4.13 -7.59
C CYS A 96 -4.16 4.70 -6.30
N ILE A 97 -4.69 3.83 -5.45
CA ILE A 97 -5.09 4.16 -4.08
C ILE A 97 -4.21 3.39 -3.11
N THR A 98 -3.68 4.10 -2.12
CA THR A 98 -3.05 3.52 -0.95
C THR A 98 -4.03 3.59 0.22
N TRP A 99 -4.43 2.42 0.69
CA TRP A 99 -5.29 2.27 1.86
C TRP A 99 -4.46 2.28 3.12
N THR A 100 -4.79 3.18 4.03
CA THR A 100 -4.11 3.35 5.31
C THR A 100 -5.13 3.61 6.42
N GLY A 101 -4.63 3.82 7.62
CA GLY A 101 -5.47 4.11 8.79
C GLY A 101 -4.70 3.90 10.06
N GLY A 102 -5.38 3.45 11.10
CA GLY A 102 -4.75 2.63 12.13
C GLY A 102 -4.38 1.29 11.50
N GLU A 103 -5.33 0.35 11.46
CA GLU A 103 -5.18 -0.90 10.69
C GLU A 103 -6.38 -1.06 9.73
N PRO A 104 -6.19 -0.95 8.41
CA PRO A 104 -7.30 -1.02 7.45
C PRO A 104 -8.10 -2.31 7.53
N LEU A 105 -7.44 -3.44 7.80
CA LEU A 105 -8.08 -4.77 7.88
C LEU A 105 -9.04 -4.91 9.07
N ILE A 106 -9.06 -3.98 10.01
CA ILE A 106 -10.01 -4.00 11.14
C ILE A 106 -11.43 -3.64 10.69
N ARG A 107 -11.56 -3.01 9.52
CA ARG A 107 -12.85 -2.54 9.00
C ARG A 107 -13.62 -3.69 8.36
N ASP A 108 -14.86 -3.92 8.83
CA ASP A 108 -15.66 -5.08 8.40
C ASP A 108 -16.06 -5.05 6.93
N ASN A 109 -16.37 -3.87 6.38
CA ASN A 109 -16.75 -3.71 4.97
C ASN A 109 -15.57 -3.42 4.03
N PHE A 110 -14.32 -3.64 4.47
CA PHE A 110 -13.14 -3.27 3.68
C PHE A 110 -13.07 -4.04 2.35
N TYR A 111 -13.60 -5.25 2.31
CA TYR A 111 -13.74 -6.03 1.08
C TYR A 111 -14.58 -5.29 0.00
N ASP A 112 -15.69 -4.67 0.39
CA ASP A 112 -16.57 -3.97 -0.56
C ASP A 112 -15.87 -2.74 -1.14
N VAL A 113 -15.10 -2.03 -0.32
CA VAL A 113 -14.28 -0.87 -0.72
C VAL A 113 -13.23 -1.28 -1.76
N ILE A 114 -12.49 -2.35 -1.48
CA ILE A 114 -11.48 -2.90 -2.39
C ILE A 114 -12.12 -3.36 -3.71
N SER A 115 -13.26 -4.05 -3.62
CA SER A 115 -13.97 -4.56 -4.80
C SER A 115 -14.47 -3.43 -5.69
N LEU A 116 -14.96 -2.34 -5.11
CA LEU A 116 -15.37 -1.16 -5.88
C LEU A 116 -14.19 -0.52 -6.60
N ALA A 117 -13.06 -0.33 -5.91
CA ALA A 117 -11.85 0.23 -6.52
C ALA A 117 -11.31 -0.67 -7.65
N TYR A 118 -11.38 -1.99 -7.47
CA TYR A 118 -11.02 -2.96 -8.50
C TYR A 118 -11.91 -2.84 -9.74
N ASN A 119 -13.23 -2.76 -9.56
CA ASN A 119 -14.19 -2.62 -10.66
C ASN A 119 -13.97 -1.33 -11.47
N TYR A 120 -13.40 -0.31 -10.85
CA TYR A 120 -12.99 0.92 -11.52
C TYR A 120 -11.58 0.86 -12.12
N GLY A 121 -10.89 -0.28 -12.07
CA GLY A 121 -9.53 -0.46 -12.59
C GLY A 121 -8.46 0.31 -11.82
N ILE A 122 -8.73 0.70 -10.58
CA ILE A 122 -7.77 1.44 -9.74
C ILE A 122 -6.84 0.44 -9.06
N LYS A 123 -5.52 0.58 -9.28
CA LYS A 123 -4.51 -0.22 -8.58
C LYS A 123 -4.53 0.12 -7.09
N GLN A 124 -4.27 -0.88 -6.23
CA GLN A 124 -4.42 -0.72 -4.81
C GLN A 124 -3.19 -1.18 -4.04
N THR A 125 -2.82 -0.44 -3.00
CA THR A 125 -1.81 -0.85 -2.02
C THR A 125 -2.43 -0.79 -0.63
N ILE A 126 -2.33 -1.86 0.14
CA ILE A 126 -2.83 -1.93 1.50
C ILE A 126 -1.64 -1.84 2.45
N LEU A 127 -1.61 -0.78 3.27
CA LEU A 127 -0.65 -0.65 4.37
C LEU A 127 -1.23 -1.34 5.60
N THR A 128 -0.59 -2.39 6.07
CA THR A 128 -1.07 -3.20 7.19
C THR A 128 0.08 -3.56 8.14
N ASN A 129 -0.25 -3.77 9.39
CA ASN A 129 0.67 -4.36 10.36
C ASN A 129 0.83 -5.89 10.17
N GLY A 130 0.02 -6.49 9.32
CA GLY A 130 0.10 -7.90 8.94
C GLY A 130 -0.41 -8.90 9.99
N THR A 131 -1.04 -8.47 11.08
CA THR A 131 -1.52 -9.39 12.13
C THR A 131 -2.92 -9.93 11.87
N LEU A 132 -3.71 -9.31 10.97
CA LEU A 132 -5.11 -9.67 10.71
C LEU A 132 -5.28 -10.39 9.35
N LEU A 133 -4.45 -11.41 9.10
CA LEU A 133 -4.46 -12.16 7.84
C LEU A 133 -5.80 -12.85 7.57
N GLU A 134 -6.50 -13.27 8.62
CA GLU A 134 -7.82 -13.91 8.53
C GLU A 134 -8.90 -13.00 7.93
N ARG A 135 -8.66 -11.68 7.92
CA ARG A 135 -9.53 -10.69 7.27
C ARG A 135 -9.33 -10.61 5.74
N VAL A 136 -8.26 -11.24 5.22
CA VAL A 136 -7.99 -11.30 3.78
C VAL A 136 -8.73 -12.48 3.17
N HIS A 137 -9.78 -12.19 2.41
CA HIS A 137 -10.58 -13.21 1.72
C HIS A 137 -9.86 -13.69 0.46
N ARG A 138 -8.92 -14.61 0.61
CA ARG A 138 -8.03 -15.13 -0.43
C ARG A 138 -8.73 -15.43 -1.77
N GLU A 139 -9.92 -16.02 -1.71
CA GLU A 139 -10.66 -16.46 -2.90
C GLU A 139 -11.44 -15.32 -3.60
N LYS A 140 -11.61 -14.18 -2.91
CA LYS A 140 -12.43 -13.07 -3.38
C LYS A 140 -11.62 -11.87 -3.82
N TRP A 141 -10.46 -11.62 -3.20
CA TRP A 141 -9.69 -10.42 -3.45
C TRP A 141 -8.87 -10.54 -4.75
N PRO A 142 -8.88 -9.52 -5.63
CA PRO A 142 -8.19 -9.54 -6.91
C PRO A 142 -6.68 -9.43 -6.74
N LYS A 143 -5.95 -10.48 -7.15
CA LYS A 143 -4.51 -10.60 -6.94
C LYS A 143 -3.68 -9.72 -7.87
N ASP A 144 -4.18 -9.45 -9.04
CA ASP A 144 -3.53 -8.62 -10.08
C ASP A 144 -3.65 -7.11 -9.84
N ASN A 145 -4.43 -6.71 -8.83
CA ASN A 145 -4.75 -5.32 -8.55
C ASN A 145 -4.27 -4.86 -7.16
N ILE A 146 -4.04 -5.78 -6.24
CA ILE A 146 -3.71 -5.48 -4.84
C ILE A 146 -2.27 -5.83 -4.53
N ASN A 147 -1.55 -4.86 -3.94
CA ASN A 147 -0.26 -5.06 -3.30
C ASN A 147 -0.42 -4.87 -1.79
N PHE A 148 0.37 -5.59 -1.01
CA PHE A 148 0.47 -5.39 0.43
C PHE A 148 1.80 -4.74 0.78
N GLN A 149 1.75 -3.72 1.62
CA GLN A 149 2.92 -3.21 2.33
C GLN A 149 2.74 -3.56 3.81
N VAL A 150 3.46 -4.58 4.25
CA VAL A 150 3.41 -5.08 5.63
C VAL A 150 4.48 -4.38 6.46
N SER A 151 4.08 -3.72 7.53
CA SER A 151 4.98 -3.00 8.42
C SER A 151 5.43 -3.92 9.56
N LEU A 152 6.74 -4.11 9.70
CA LEU A 152 7.34 -4.75 10.88
C LEU A 152 7.59 -3.70 11.94
N ASN A 153 6.68 -3.61 12.88
CA ASN A 153 6.73 -2.65 13.97
C ASN A 153 7.51 -3.22 15.14
N GLU A 154 8.38 -2.40 15.74
CA GLU A 154 9.11 -2.73 16.98
C GLU A 154 9.79 -4.12 16.94
N VAL A 155 10.29 -4.52 15.76
CA VAL A 155 10.88 -5.86 15.52
C VAL A 155 12.02 -6.22 16.48
N TRP A 156 12.72 -5.22 16.99
CA TRP A 156 13.84 -5.40 17.93
C TRP A 156 13.41 -5.57 19.37
N ILE A 157 12.20 -5.14 19.72
CA ILE A 157 11.64 -5.17 21.09
C ILE A 157 10.59 -6.28 21.20
N LYS A 158 9.76 -6.43 20.17
CA LYS A 158 8.62 -7.37 20.15
C LYS A 158 8.75 -8.38 19.01
N PHE A 159 9.84 -9.12 18.99
CA PHE A 159 10.16 -10.02 17.89
C PHE A 159 9.07 -11.07 17.60
N GLU A 160 8.38 -11.58 18.63
CA GLU A 160 7.33 -12.59 18.41
C GLU A 160 6.10 -12.01 17.67
N GLU A 161 5.71 -10.77 17.97
CA GLU A 161 4.65 -10.08 17.21
C GLU A 161 5.09 -9.81 15.75
N ALA A 162 6.32 -9.34 15.57
CA ALA A 162 6.90 -9.14 14.25
C ALA A 162 7.02 -10.45 13.46
N LYS A 163 7.31 -11.56 14.12
CA LYS A 163 7.39 -12.90 13.53
C LYS A 163 6.05 -13.35 12.96
N GLU A 164 4.94 -13.08 13.64
CA GLU A 164 3.61 -13.34 13.11
C GLU A 164 3.37 -12.57 11.81
N SER A 165 3.66 -11.26 11.80
CA SER A 165 3.55 -10.41 10.60
C SER A 165 4.42 -10.92 9.45
N ILE A 166 5.63 -11.41 9.72
CA ILE A 166 6.52 -12.00 8.71
C ILE A 166 5.91 -13.27 8.11
N TYR A 167 5.39 -14.18 8.93
CA TYR A 167 4.76 -15.41 8.44
C TYR A 167 3.48 -15.12 7.67
N ASN A 168 2.69 -14.13 8.08
CA ASN A 168 1.52 -13.68 7.36
C ASN A 168 1.87 -13.02 6.02
N ALA A 169 2.94 -12.21 5.98
CA ALA A 169 3.48 -11.67 4.72
C ALA A 169 3.90 -12.79 3.76
N ARG A 170 4.56 -13.84 4.26
CA ARG A 170 4.89 -15.03 3.46
C ARG A 170 3.64 -15.71 2.91
N LYS A 171 2.60 -15.91 3.73
CA LYS A 171 1.33 -16.49 3.26
C LYS A 171 0.67 -15.64 2.17
N LEU A 172 0.70 -14.32 2.29
CA LEU A 172 0.21 -13.42 1.22
C LEU A 172 0.97 -13.66 -0.10
N ILE A 173 2.30 -13.82 -0.04
CA ILE A 173 3.12 -14.18 -1.22
C ILE A 173 2.72 -15.55 -1.79
N GLU A 174 2.54 -16.56 -0.94
CA GLU A 174 2.09 -17.90 -1.34
C GLU A 174 0.68 -17.87 -1.96
N TRP A 175 -0.16 -16.93 -1.57
CA TRP A 175 -1.47 -16.69 -2.17
C TRP A 175 -1.40 -15.91 -3.49
N GLY A 176 -0.22 -15.44 -3.90
CA GLY A 176 0.03 -14.78 -5.17
C GLY A 176 -0.09 -13.25 -5.13
N TYR A 177 -0.05 -12.63 -3.95
CA TYR A 177 0.00 -11.19 -3.85
C TYR A 177 1.44 -10.67 -3.89
N ASP A 178 1.60 -9.45 -4.42
CA ASP A 178 2.85 -8.70 -4.27
C ASP A 178 2.93 -8.13 -2.84
N VAL A 179 4.05 -8.39 -2.18
CA VAL A 179 4.28 -7.97 -0.80
C VAL A 179 5.60 -7.22 -0.68
N VAL A 180 5.53 -6.03 -0.10
CA VAL A 180 6.69 -5.26 0.36
C VAL A 180 6.68 -5.27 1.88
N LEU A 181 7.77 -5.70 2.49
CA LEU A 181 7.93 -5.69 3.94
C LEU A 181 8.70 -4.44 4.34
N THR A 182 8.11 -3.60 5.20
CA THR A 182 8.73 -2.35 5.65
C THR A 182 9.27 -2.52 7.07
N ILE A 183 10.54 -2.16 7.28
CA ILE A 183 11.24 -2.19 8.56
C ILE A 183 11.58 -0.75 8.95
N MET A 184 11.15 -0.33 10.14
CA MET A 184 11.59 0.95 10.69
C MET A 184 13.03 0.83 11.19
N LEU A 185 13.86 1.78 10.78
CA LEU A 185 15.25 1.84 11.24
C LEU A 185 15.29 2.34 12.67
N GLU A 186 15.93 1.58 13.52
CA GLU A 186 16.18 1.85 14.93
C GLU A 186 17.69 1.85 15.21
N PRO A 187 18.17 2.48 16.28
CA PRO A 187 19.60 2.58 16.60
C PRO A 187 20.15 1.26 17.17
N VAL A 188 20.05 0.18 16.38
CA VAL A 188 20.60 -1.14 16.74
C VAL A 188 21.83 -1.47 15.88
N PRO A 189 22.75 -2.34 16.37
CA PRO A 189 23.93 -2.72 15.60
C PRO A 189 23.61 -3.31 14.23
N ILE A 190 24.34 -2.93 13.20
CA ILE A 190 24.15 -3.39 11.82
C ILE A 190 24.10 -4.92 11.69
N LYS A 191 24.81 -5.65 12.53
CA LYS A 191 24.77 -7.12 12.55
C LYS A 191 23.39 -7.68 12.86
N GLN A 192 22.54 -6.96 13.60
CA GLN A 192 21.16 -7.40 13.86
C GLN A 192 20.30 -7.25 12.59
N TYR A 193 20.47 -6.16 11.86
CA TYR A 193 19.82 -5.99 10.55
C TYR A 193 20.21 -7.12 9.59
N MET A 194 21.50 -7.43 9.49
CA MET A 194 21.97 -8.54 8.63
C MET A 194 21.30 -9.86 8.99
N LYS A 195 21.24 -10.21 10.29
CA LYS A 195 20.56 -11.43 10.74
C LYS A 195 19.06 -11.44 10.41
N LEU A 196 18.40 -10.30 10.58
CA LEU A 196 16.98 -10.16 10.21
C LEU A 196 16.79 -10.32 8.71
N ILE A 197 17.59 -9.68 7.87
CA ILE A 197 17.54 -9.79 6.42
C ILE A 197 17.77 -11.24 5.98
N ASP A 198 18.79 -11.92 6.53
CA ASP A 198 19.05 -13.34 6.24
C ASP A 198 17.84 -14.23 6.60
N PHE A 199 17.20 -13.94 7.72
CA PHE A 199 15.98 -14.65 8.12
C PHE A 199 14.83 -14.38 7.13
N LEU A 200 14.60 -13.12 6.77
CA LEU A 200 13.54 -12.72 5.82
C LEU A 200 13.73 -13.37 4.45
N ILE A 201 14.97 -13.42 3.95
CA ILE A 201 15.30 -14.10 2.69
C ILE A 201 14.98 -15.60 2.80
N LYS A 202 15.37 -16.24 3.90
CA LYS A 202 15.10 -17.68 4.13
C LYS A 202 13.60 -18.00 4.18
N VAL A 203 12.78 -17.10 4.71
CA VAL A 203 11.32 -17.29 4.73
C VAL A 203 10.63 -16.85 3.44
N GLY A 204 11.37 -16.41 2.43
CA GLY A 204 10.86 -16.12 1.08
C GLY A 204 10.36 -14.69 0.86
N ILE A 205 10.72 -13.74 1.72
CA ILE A 205 10.44 -12.32 1.48
C ILE A 205 11.37 -11.81 0.39
N LYS A 206 10.80 -11.21 -0.66
CA LYS A 206 11.53 -10.77 -1.86
C LYS A 206 11.82 -9.28 -1.88
N THR A 207 10.97 -8.47 -1.22
CA THR A 207 11.06 -7.02 -1.25
C THR A 207 11.04 -6.45 0.16
N ILE A 208 12.08 -5.73 0.52
CA ILE A 208 12.23 -5.08 1.82
C ILE A 208 12.42 -3.58 1.57
N ARG A 209 11.68 -2.78 2.34
CA ARG A 209 11.84 -1.33 2.42
C ARG A 209 12.30 -0.95 3.81
N PHE A 210 13.22 -0.02 3.89
CA PHE A 210 13.61 0.61 5.15
C PHE A 210 12.99 2.00 5.24
N GLY A 211 12.41 2.29 6.40
CA GLY A 211 11.91 3.60 6.78
C GLY A 211 12.61 4.11 8.04
N PHE A 212 12.50 5.40 8.30
CA PHE A 212 12.98 6.00 9.55
C PHE A 212 11.91 6.96 10.08
N GLU A 213 11.89 7.15 11.37
CA GLU A 213 11.00 8.09 12.02
C GLU A 213 11.46 9.52 11.75
N MET A 214 10.56 10.35 11.20
CA MET A 214 10.89 11.75 10.84
C MET A 214 10.74 12.71 12.02
N ASN A 215 9.99 12.34 13.05
CA ASN A 215 9.82 13.11 14.28
C ASN A 215 10.01 12.18 15.49
N PRO A 216 11.26 11.93 15.90
CA PRO A 216 11.48 11.26 17.17
C PRO A 216 10.84 12.14 18.25
N LYS A 217 9.93 11.57 19.04
CA LYS A 217 9.39 12.22 20.24
C LYS A 217 10.60 12.44 21.16
N SER A 218 11.19 13.65 21.10
CA SER A 218 12.33 14.08 21.92
C SER A 218 11.91 14.32 23.36
#